data_be3f59040f532791219e42b5d064d3fb
#
_entry.id   be3f59040f532791219e42b5d064d3fb
#
_cell.length_a   1.000
_cell.length_b   1.000
_cell.length_c   1.000
_cell.angle_alpha   90.00
_cell.angle_beta   90.00
_cell.angle_gamma   90.00
#
_symmetry.space_group_name_H-M   'P 1'
#
loop_
_entity.id
_entity.type
_entity.pdbx_description
1 polymer ?
#
loop_
_entity_poly.entity_id
_entity_poly.type
_entity_poly.pdbx_seq_one_letter_code
_entity_poly.pdbx_strand_id
1 'polypeptide(L)'
;MHSVVLEILKQATASTFTIVGVMFLLSIGLWATLVQKWLANSSRRKSFDKWREVMGERPTFQELLKLSKSLPDSPMGRITKSALSEMEGLSAYVSYDSLESRGELVRESIERAVDIEKEMNERRLVFLAFCSATGPLIGLLGTVWGIMDSFYQIGKQGSGNITVVAPGIAEALLATMAGLLVAIPSSVGYNAFAGFNRKAESIMFNFGSELVSLFKRGDLSALERSTAKKA
;
A
#
# COMPACT_ATOMS: atom_id res chain seq x y z
N MET A 1 -22.60 -15.94 -22.96
CA MET A 1 -22.46 -14.85 -21.98
C MET A 1 -21.86 -13.57 -22.59
N HIS A 2 -20.78 -13.67 -23.41
CA HIS A 2 -20.17 -12.52 -24.07
C HIS A 2 -21.10 -11.77 -25.04
N SER A 3 -21.91 -12.51 -25.84
CA SER A 3 -22.87 -11.94 -26.79
C SER A 3 -24.00 -11.16 -26.10
N VAL A 4 -24.50 -11.67 -24.98
CA VAL A 4 -25.59 -11.04 -24.21
C VAL A 4 -25.15 -9.70 -23.61
N VAL A 5 -23.93 -9.64 -23.02
CA VAL A 5 -23.38 -8.38 -22.46
C VAL A 5 -23.19 -7.34 -23.55
N LEU A 6 -22.70 -7.74 -24.74
CA LEU A 6 -22.52 -6.84 -25.87
C LEU A 6 -23.85 -6.32 -26.43
N GLU A 7 -24.89 -7.14 -26.44
CA GLU A 7 -26.23 -6.73 -26.86
C GLU A 7 -26.87 -5.73 -25.89
N ILE A 8 -26.75 -5.98 -24.57
CA ILE A 8 -27.22 -5.07 -23.54
C ILE A 8 -26.48 -3.74 -23.65
N LEU A 9 -25.13 -3.74 -23.82
CA LEU A 9 -24.36 -2.54 -23.98
C LEU A 9 -24.72 -1.73 -25.23
N LYS A 10 -25.13 -2.36 -26.34
CA LYS A 10 -25.56 -1.65 -27.55
C LYS A 10 -26.87 -0.88 -27.38
N GLN A 11 -27.72 -1.34 -26.47
CA GLN A 11 -29.01 -0.72 -26.17
C GLN A 11 -28.99 0.15 -24.94
N ALA A 12 -27.80 0.20 -24.24
CA ALA A 12 -27.66 0.85 -22.97
C ALA A 12 -27.96 2.36 -23.04
N THR A 13 -28.57 2.87 -21.99
CA THR A 13 -28.85 4.29 -21.80
C THR A 13 -27.57 5.06 -21.50
N ALA A 14 -27.56 6.38 -21.74
CA ALA A 14 -26.40 7.23 -21.46
C ALA A 14 -25.95 7.15 -19.99
N SER A 15 -26.88 6.96 -19.04
CA SER A 15 -26.61 6.78 -17.62
C SER A 15 -25.87 5.48 -17.35
N THR A 16 -26.29 4.37 -17.96
CA THR A 16 -25.62 3.07 -17.84
C THR A 16 -24.21 3.12 -18.41
N PHE A 17 -24.01 3.78 -19.56
CA PHE A 17 -22.68 3.99 -20.13
C PHE A 17 -21.76 4.79 -19.19
N THR A 18 -22.29 5.81 -18.53
CA THR A 18 -21.51 6.61 -17.58
C THR A 18 -21.06 5.77 -16.39
N ILE A 19 -21.97 5.01 -15.78
CA ILE A 19 -21.68 4.16 -14.62
C ILE A 19 -20.66 3.07 -14.98
N VAL A 20 -20.89 2.35 -16.08
CA VAL A 20 -19.99 1.29 -16.55
C VAL A 20 -18.62 1.87 -16.94
N GLY A 21 -18.59 3.06 -17.54
CA GLY A 21 -17.38 3.78 -17.88
C GLY A 21 -16.55 4.16 -16.63
N VAL A 22 -17.19 4.67 -15.59
CA VAL A 22 -16.54 4.94 -14.30
C VAL A 22 -16.00 3.66 -13.69
N MET A 23 -16.78 2.56 -13.70
CA MET A 23 -16.32 1.27 -13.20
C MET A 23 -15.11 0.74 -13.98
N PHE A 24 -15.10 0.92 -15.29
CA PHE A 24 -13.97 0.52 -16.14
C PHE A 24 -12.70 1.30 -15.80
N LEU A 25 -12.79 2.63 -15.59
CA LEU A 25 -11.65 3.44 -15.16
C LEU A 25 -11.14 3.04 -13.78
N LEU A 26 -12.04 2.79 -12.84
CA LEU A 26 -11.68 2.27 -11.51
C LEU A 26 -11.00 0.89 -11.60
N SER A 27 -11.46 0.03 -12.50
CA SER A 27 -10.85 -1.27 -12.76
C SER A 27 -9.42 -1.16 -13.28
N ILE A 28 -9.15 -0.25 -14.21
CA ILE A 28 -7.78 0.01 -14.69
C ILE A 28 -6.87 0.44 -13.54
N GLY A 29 -7.32 1.42 -12.74
CA GLY A 29 -6.58 1.90 -11.56
C GLY A 29 -6.34 0.80 -10.53
N LEU A 30 -7.34 -0.05 -10.29
CA LEU A 30 -7.27 -1.21 -9.42
C LEU A 30 -6.15 -2.17 -9.86
N TRP A 31 -6.20 -2.65 -11.10
CA TRP A 31 -5.21 -3.61 -11.60
C TRP A 31 -3.81 -3.02 -11.65
N ALA A 32 -3.66 -1.75 -12.05
CA ALA A 32 -2.39 -1.04 -11.99
C ALA A 32 -1.83 -1.00 -10.56
N THR A 33 -2.68 -0.71 -9.57
CA THR A 33 -2.29 -0.67 -8.15
C THR A 33 -1.91 -2.07 -7.63
N LEU A 34 -2.67 -3.10 -7.96
CA LEU A 34 -2.39 -4.48 -7.56
C LEU A 34 -1.04 -4.96 -8.11
N VAL A 35 -0.78 -4.75 -9.39
CA VAL A 35 0.49 -5.14 -10.05
C VAL A 35 1.67 -4.39 -9.44
N GLN A 36 1.57 -3.07 -9.27
CA GLN A 36 2.64 -2.26 -8.66
C GLN A 36 2.94 -2.71 -7.22
N LYS A 37 1.89 -2.97 -6.41
CA LYS A 37 2.05 -3.46 -5.05
C LYS A 37 2.65 -4.86 -5.00
N TRP A 38 2.25 -5.74 -5.89
CA TRP A 38 2.79 -7.09 -5.97
C TRP A 38 4.28 -7.09 -6.31
N LEU A 39 4.70 -6.30 -7.31
CA LEU A 39 6.10 -6.14 -7.70
C LEU A 39 6.94 -5.53 -6.57
N ALA A 40 6.46 -4.44 -5.96
CA ALA A 40 7.14 -3.79 -4.84
C ALA A 40 7.28 -4.74 -3.63
N ASN A 41 6.24 -5.54 -3.35
CA ASN A 41 6.24 -6.49 -2.26
C ASN A 41 7.23 -7.64 -2.47
N SER A 42 7.31 -8.16 -3.70
CA SER A 42 8.27 -9.21 -4.06
C SER A 42 9.73 -8.75 -3.84
N SER A 43 10.06 -7.53 -4.24
CA SER A 43 11.39 -6.94 -4.03
C SER A 43 11.71 -6.75 -2.54
N ARG A 44 10.74 -6.27 -1.75
CA ARG A 44 10.91 -6.08 -0.30
C ARG A 44 11.10 -7.38 0.47
N ARG A 45 10.39 -8.44 0.12
CA ARG A 45 10.56 -9.76 0.75
C ARG A 45 12.02 -10.21 0.66
N LYS A 46 12.63 -10.11 -0.53
CA LYS A 46 14.04 -10.46 -0.73
C LYS A 46 14.99 -9.63 0.13
N SER A 47 14.70 -8.33 0.30
CA SER A 47 15.47 -7.46 1.19
C SER A 47 15.31 -7.87 2.66
N PHE A 48 14.08 -8.13 3.12
CA PHE A 48 13.84 -8.56 4.50
C PHE A 48 14.49 -9.89 4.83
N ASP A 49 14.49 -10.85 3.89
CA ASP A 49 15.13 -12.16 4.11
C ASP A 49 16.65 -12.00 4.26
N LYS A 50 17.30 -11.18 3.43
CA LYS A 50 18.74 -10.88 3.57
C LYS A 50 19.08 -10.21 4.90
N TRP A 51 18.26 -9.22 5.33
CA TRP A 51 18.47 -8.56 6.60
C TRP A 51 18.25 -9.49 7.79
N ARG A 52 17.26 -10.37 7.71
CA ARG A 52 17.00 -11.38 8.74
C ARG A 52 18.15 -12.37 8.89
N GLU A 53 18.75 -12.82 7.79
CA GLU A 53 19.91 -13.71 7.79
C GLU A 53 21.08 -13.06 8.54
N VAL A 54 21.44 -11.83 8.17
CA VAL A 54 22.52 -11.08 8.82
C VAL A 54 22.24 -10.80 10.29
N MET A 55 21.00 -10.42 10.65
CA MET A 55 20.63 -10.14 12.05
C MET A 55 20.64 -11.40 12.91
N GLY A 56 20.38 -12.60 12.35
CA GLY A 56 20.46 -13.87 13.05
C GLY A 56 21.87 -14.23 13.52
N GLU A 57 22.89 -13.72 12.87
CA GLU A 57 24.32 -13.94 13.19
C GLU A 57 24.90 -12.95 14.20
N ARG A 58 24.09 -12.04 14.79
CA ARG A 58 24.53 -10.96 15.67
C ARG A 58 25.61 -10.11 15.02
N PRO A 59 25.28 -9.39 13.93
CA PRO A 59 26.26 -8.69 13.13
C PRO A 59 26.97 -7.59 13.91
N THR A 60 28.19 -7.33 13.51
CA THR A 60 28.93 -6.13 13.93
C THR A 60 28.34 -4.90 13.23
N PHE A 61 28.55 -3.74 13.82
CA PHE A 61 28.14 -2.46 13.23
C PHE A 61 28.69 -2.26 11.80
N GLN A 62 29.92 -2.69 11.54
CA GLN A 62 30.55 -2.60 10.21
C GLN A 62 29.84 -3.47 9.16
N GLU A 63 29.37 -4.64 9.54
CA GLU A 63 28.60 -5.53 8.63
C GLU A 63 27.23 -4.92 8.29
N LEU A 64 26.54 -4.33 9.28
CA LEU A 64 25.28 -3.60 9.05
C LEU A 64 25.49 -2.39 8.12
N LEU A 65 26.55 -1.64 8.31
CA LEU A 65 26.93 -0.52 7.47
C LEU A 65 27.21 -0.98 6.02
N LYS A 66 27.94 -2.06 5.86
CA LYS A 66 28.24 -2.65 4.56
C LYS A 66 26.97 -3.14 3.86
N LEU A 67 26.07 -3.78 4.60
CA LEU A 67 24.80 -4.26 4.07
C LEU A 67 23.87 -3.09 3.69
N SER A 68 23.80 -2.03 4.51
CA SER A 68 23.00 -0.84 4.19
C SER A 68 23.47 -0.15 2.92
N LYS A 69 24.79 -0.11 2.68
CA LYS A 69 25.38 0.42 1.45
C LYS A 69 25.11 -0.47 0.24
N SER A 70 24.98 -1.79 0.42
CA SER A 70 24.65 -2.73 -0.67
C SER A 70 23.16 -2.73 -1.04
N LEU A 71 22.27 -2.28 -0.14
CA LEU A 71 20.83 -2.24 -0.30
C LEU A 71 20.25 -0.86 0.10
N PRO A 72 20.71 0.25 -0.53
CA PRO A 72 20.39 1.62 -0.10
C PRO A 72 18.88 1.92 -0.21
N ASP A 73 18.20 1.33 -1.19
CA ASP A 73 16.77 1.56 -1.45
C ASP A 73 15.85 0.61 -0.66
N SER A 74 16.42 -0.24 0.19
CA SER A 74 15.62 -1.09 1.08
C SER A 74 15.12 -0.31 2.29
N PRO A 75 13.94 -0.66 2.87
CA PRO A 75 13.46 -0.03 4.10
C PRO A 75 14.51 -0.06 5.22
N MET A 76 15.16 -1.20 5.41
CA MET A 76 16.22 -1.36 6.40
C MET A 76 17.45 -0.49 6.12
N GLY A 77 17.84 -0.38 4.84
CA GLY A 77 18.93 0.49 4.41
C GLY A 77 18.64 1.96 4.74
N ARG A 78 17.41 2.42 4.51
CA ARG A 78 17.00 3.80 4.85
C ARG A 78 16.93 4.03 6.35
N ILE A 79 16.42 3.09 7.13
CA ILE A 79 16.40 3.15 8.59
C ILE A 79 17.84 3.21 9.14
N THR A 80 18.72 2.35 8.65
CA THR A 80 20.14 2.35 9.05
C THR A 80 20.82 3.66 8.69
N LYS A 81 20.55 4.20 7.50
CA LYS A 81 21.09 5.49 7.07
C LYS A 81 20.61 6.63 7.95
N SER A 82 19.33 6.65 8.34
CA SER A 82 18.79 7.65 9.27
C SER A 82 19.49 7.59 10.63
N ALA A 83 19.65 6.39 11.19
CA ALA A 83 20.37 6.18 12.44
C ALA A 83 21.83 6.67 12.39
N LEU A 84 22.52 6.36 11.28
CA LEU A 84 23.92 6.78 11.08
C LEU A 84 24.05 8.29 10.92
N SER A 85 23.15 8.91 10.17
CA SER A 85 23.16 10.38 9.99
C SER A 85 22.96 11.12 11.31
N GLU A 86 22.08 10.61 12.18
CA GLU A 86 21.88 11.16 13.52
C GLU A 86 23.15 11.02 14.37
N MET A 87 23.81 9.87 14.32
CA MET A 87 25.07 9.65 15.05
C MET A 87 26.21 10.55 14.58
N GLU A 88 26.35 10.73 13.27
CA GLU A 88 27.35 11.64 12.71
C GLU A 88 27.10 13.08 13.18
N GLY A 89 25.83 13.50 13.21
CA GLY A 89 25.42 14.79 13.76
C GLY A 89 25.78 14.95 15.25
N LEU A 90 25.47 13.92 16.05
CA LEU A 90 25.76 13.92 17.49
C LEU A 90 27.27 13.90 17.79
N SER A 91 28.09 13.29 16.95
CA SER A 91 29.56 13.28 17.13
C SER A 91 30.16 14.67 16.96
N ALA A 92 29.53 15.58 16.22
CA ALA A 92 29.97 16.97 16.06
C ALA A 92 29.65 17.86 17.28
N TYR A 93 28.71 17.45 18.15
CA TYR A 93 28.27 18.18 19.34
C TYR A 93 28.75 17.57 20.66
N VAL A 94 29.91 17.00 20.70
CA VAL A 94 30.51 16.11 21.75
C VAL A 94 30.60 16.69 23.18
N SER A 95 29.95 17.77 23.56
CA SER A 95 30.28 18.36 24.85
C SER A 95 29.45 17.90 26.06
N TYR A 96 28.25 17.34 25.94
CA TYR A 96 27.39 17.30 27.14
C TYR A 96 26.46 16.10 27.35
N ASP A 97 26.39 15.10 26.48
CA ASP A 97 25.39 14.07 26.69
C ASP A 97 25.92 12.69 27.08
N SER A 98 25.24 12.11 28.09
CA SER A 98 25.46 10.72 28.49
C SER A 98 25.17 9.77 27.31
N LEU A 99 25.80 8.61 27.26
CA LEU A 99 25.51 7.54 26.28
C LEU A 99 24.02 7.18 26.19
N GLU A 100 23.28 7.43 27.26
CA GLU A 100 21.85 7.19 27.38
C GLU A 100 21.04 8.21 26.54
N SER A 101 21.34 9.49 26.64
CA SER A 101 20.70 10.55 25.83
C SER A 101 20.98 10.39 24.34
N ARG A 102 22.19 9.99 23.97
CA ARG A 102 22.54 9.70 22.57
C ARG A 102 21.75 8.50 22.03
N GLY A 103 21.62 7.45 22.83
CA GLY A 103 20.83 6.27 22.47
C GLY A 103 19.35 6.60 22.24
N GLU A 104 18.81 7.56 22.99
CA GLU A 104 17.42 8.01 22.84
C GLU A 104 17.22 8.83 21.55
N LEU A 105 18.13 9.74 21.20
CA LEU A 105 18.06 10.50 19.95
C LEU A 105 18.16 9.59 18.71
N VAL A 106 19.06 8.59 18.74
CA VAL A 106 19.15 7.59 17.67
C VAL A 106 17.85 6.77 17.58
N ARG A 107 17.27 6.40 18.72
CA ARG A 107 15.98 5.69 18.76
C ARG A 107 14.87 6.50 18.12
N GLU A 108 14.72 7.77 18.49
CA GLU A 108 13.73 8.65 17.86
C GLU A 108 13.93 8.80 16.35
N SER A 109 15.18 8.92 15.89
CA SER A 109 15.49 8.96 14.45
C SER A 109 15.06 7.68 13.72
N ILE A 110 15.28 6.53 14.36
CA ILE A 110 14.85 5.22 13.84
C ILE A 110 13.32 5.13 13.80
N GLU A 111 12.64 5.53 14.87
CA GLU A 111 11.17 5.52 14.94
C GLU A 111 10.57 6.40 13.84
N ARG A 112 11.07 7.62 13.65
CA ARG A 112 10.67 8.50 12.55
C ARG A 112 10.90 7.85 11.17
N ALA A 113 12.03 7.17 10.98
CA ALA A 113 12.31 6.49 9.72
C ALA A 113 11.36 5.31 9.47
N VAL A 114 10.99 4.56 10.50
CA VAL A 114 9.99 3.47 10.42
C VAL A 114 8.61 4.01 10.07
N ASP A 115 8.20 5.13 10.68
CA ASP A 115 6.91 5.77 10.41
C ASP A 115 6.82 6.28 8.96
N ILE A 116 7.89 6.87 8.43
CA ILE A 116 7.96 7.30 7.02
C ILE A 116 7.79 6.08 6.09
N GLU A 117 8.46 4.97 6.39
CA GLU A 117 8.34 3.74 5.61
C GLU A 117 6.92 3.15 5.66
N LYS A 118 6.28 3.22 6.82
CA LYS A 118 4.89 2.81 7.02
C LYS A 118 3.95 3.66 6.16
N GLU A 119 4.05 4.97 6.23
CA GLU A 119 3.23 5.89 5.44
C GLU A 119 3.39 5.64 3.94
N MET A 120 4.62 5.49 3.45
CA MET A 120 4.89 5.15 2.05
C MET A 120 4.24 3.83 1.63
N ASN A 121 4.16 2.87 2.55
CA ASN A 121 3.54 1.57 2.31
C ASN A 121 2.02 1.65 2.27
N GLU A 122 1.41 2.53 3.05
CA GLU A 122 -0.05 2.67 3.18
C GLU A 122 -0.68 3.52 2.07
N ARG A 123 0.02 4.52 1.55
CA ARG A 123 -0.52 5.50 0.58
C ARG A 123 -1.35 4.90 -0.55
N ARG A 124 -0.91 3.79 -1.14
CA ARG A 124 -1.62 3.15 -2.27
C ARG A 124 -2.73 2.20 -1.83
N LEU A 125 -2.81 1.85 -0.55
CA LEU A 125 -3.89 1.01 -0.05
C LEU A 125 -5.20 1.77 0.05
N VAL A 126 -5.16 3.08 0.23
CA VAL A 126 -6.34 3.95 0.29
C VAL A 126 -7.17 3.80 -0.98
N PHE A 127 -6.56 3.70 -2.16
CA PHE A 127 -7.29 3.51 -3.41
C PHE A 127 -8.00 2.14 -3.48
N LEU A 128 -7.35 1.07 -3.00
CA LEU A 128 -7.98 -0.26 -2.92
C LEU A 128 -9.15 -0.26 -1.93
N ALA A 129 -8.98 0.38 -0.77
CA ALA A 129 -10.05 0.55 0.22
C ALA A 129 -11.23 1.33 -0.37
N PHE A 130 -10.95 2.42 -1.09
CA PHE A 130 -11.96 3.21 -1.79
C PHE A 130 -12.74 2.36 -2.81
N CYS A 131 -12.07 1.65 -3.72
CA CYS A 131 -12.72 0.80 -4.71
C CYS A 131 -13.54 -0.32 -4.06
N SER A 132 -13.05 -0.91 -2.97
CA SER A 132 -13.76 -1.96 -2.23
C SER A 132 -15.05 -1.46 -1.59
N ALA A 133 -15.04 -0.26 -1.02
CA ALA A 133 -16.20 0.31 -0.34
C ALA A 133 -17.19 0.96 -1.31
N THR A 134 -16.70 1.69 -2.32
CA THR A 134 -17.57 2.48 -3.22
C THR A 134 -18.04 1.69 -4.45
N GLY A 135 -17.29 0.68 -4.89
CA GLY A 135 -17.66 -0.14 -6.03
C GLY A 135 -19.09 -0.70 -5.97
N PRO A 136 -19.48 -1.41 -4.89
CA PRO A 136 -20.83 -1.93 -4.74
C PRO A 136 -21.89 -0.82 -4.67
N LEU A 137 -21.57 0.33 -4.07
CA LEU A 137 -22.49 1.45 -3.94
C LEU A 137 -22.78 2.11 -5.29
N ILE A 138 -21.75 2.27 -6.13
CA ILE A 138 -21.95 2.79 -7.49
C ILE A 138 -22.72 1.78 -8.33
N GLY A 139 -22.46 0.47 -8.17
CA GLY A 139 -23.25 -0.58 -8.81
C GLY A 139 -24.71 -0.55 -8.38
N LEU A 140 -24.98 -0.39 -7.08
CA LEU A 140 -26.33 -0.23 -6.54
C LEU A 140 -27.03 1.02 -7.08
N LEU A 141 -26.32 2.15 -7.16
CA LEU A 141 -26.83 3.37 -7.78
C LEU A 141 -27.29 3.09 -9.23
N GLY A 142 -26.53 2.29 -9.97
CA GLY A 142 -26.89 1.86 -11.31
C GLY A 142 -28.19 1.06 -11.35
N THR A 143 -28.43 0.16 -10.39
CA THR A 143 -29.71 -0.58 -10.35
C THR A 143 -30.88 0.31 -10.01
N VAL A 144 -30.74 1.21 -9.05
CA VAL A 144 -31.81 2.15 -8.70
C VAL A 144 -32.17 3.02 -9.91
N TRP A 145 -31.18 3.51 -10.62
CA TRP A 145 -31.37 4.32 -11.82
C TRP A 145 -32.05 3.54 -12.95
N GLY A 146 -31.58 2.34 -13.27
CA GLY A 146 -32.13 1.54 -14.34
C GLY A 146 -33.56 1.07 -14.09
N ILE A 147 -33.87 0.72 -12.81
CA ILE A 147 -35.26 0.38 -12.44
C ILE A 147 -36.17 1.62 -12.52
N MET A 148 -35.70 2.77 -12.06
CA MET A 148 -36.44 4.03 -12.15
C MET A 148 -36.75 4.39 -13.60
N ASP A 149 -35.78 4.27 -14.49
CA ASP A 149 -35.99 4.53 -15.92
C ASP A 149 -37.01 3.53 -16.54
N SER A 150 -36.93 2.25 -16.16
CA SER A 150 -37.87 1.24 -16.60
C SER A 150 -39.32 1.59 -16.22
N PHE A 151 -39.57 2.05 -14.99
CA PHE A 151 -40.90 2.50 -14.56
C PHE A 151 -41.34 3.78 -15.27
N TYR A 152 -40.41 4.71 -15.53
CA TYR A 152 -40.72 5.89 -16.32
C TYR A 152 -41.20 5.54 -17.74
N GLN A 153 -40.56 4.56 -18.38
CA GLN A 153 -40.93 4.08 -19.71
C GLN A 153 -42.33 3.44 -19.69
N ILE A 154 -42.69 2.66 -18.66
CA ILE A 154 -44.05 2.14 -18.49
C ILE A 154 -45.09 3.28 -18.45
N GLY A 155 -44.83 4.30 -17.63
CA GLY A 155 -45.72 5.45 -17.51
C GLY A 155 -45.90 6.22 -18.81
N LYS A 156 -44.83 6.36 -19.59
CA LYS A 156 -44.84 7.05 -20.87
C LYS A 156 -45.58 6.30 -21.98
N GLN A 157 -45.44 4.95 -22.01
CA GLN A 157 -46.04 4.10 -23.05
C GLN A 157 -47.44 3.58 -22.68
N GLY A 158 -47.85 3.77 -21.43
CA GLY A 158 -49.14 3.27 -20.94
C GLY A 158 -49.27 1.76 -20.94
N SER A 159 -48.16 1.02 -21.10
CA SER A 159 -48.13 -0.44 -21.23
C SER A 159 -47.13 -1.05 -20.24
N GLY A 160 -47.61 -1.93 -19.35
CA GLY A 160 -46.81 -2.75 -18.46
C GLY A 160 -46.21 -4.02 -19.11
N ASN A 161 -46.06 -4.02 -20.42
CA ASN A 161 -45.50 -5.19 -21.11
C ASN A 161 -44.04 -5.40 -20.71
N ILE A 162 -43.70 -6.65 -20.36
CA ILE A 162 -42.34 -7.05 -19.92
C ILE A 162 -41.27 -6.74 -20.97
N THR A 163 -41.62 -6.74 -22.25
CA THR A 163 -40.69 -6.41 -23.34
C THR A 163 -40.21 -4.98 -23.32
N VAL A 164 -40.94 -4.07 -22.66
CA VAL A 164 -40.59 -2.66 -22.51
C VAL A 164 -39.59 -2.46 -21.35
N VAL A 165 -39.70 -3.24 -20.28
CA VAL A 165 -38.91 -3.04 -19.05
C VAL A 165 -37.72 -3.98 -18.93
N ALA A 166 -37.78 -5.16 -19.57
CA ALA A 166 -36.70 -6.15 -19.48
C ALA A 166 -35.28 -5.61 -19.83
N PRO A 167 -35.13 -4.77 -20.89
CA PRO A 167 -33.82 -4.19 -21.20
C PRO A 167 -33.26 -3.33 -20.05
N GLY A 168 -34.06 -2.41 -19.49
CA GLY A 168 -33.63 -1.52 -18.43
C GLY A 168 -33.29 -2.28 -17.12
N ILE A 169 -34.01 -3.33 -16.80
CA ILE A 169 -33.70 -4.22 -15.68
C ILE A 169 -32.37 -4.96 -15.93
N ALA A 170 -32.15 -5.45 -17.16
CA ALA A 170 -30.91 -6.13 -17.52
C ALA A 170 -29.70 -5.18 -17.42
N GLU A 171 -29.84 -3.92 -17.88
CA GLU A 171 -28.82 -2.88 -17.73
C GLU A 171 -28.52 -2.58 -16.25
N ALA A 172 -29.55 -2.48 -15.44
CA ALA A 172 -29.41 -2.26 -14.00
C ALA A 172 -28.57 -3.37 -13.33
N LEU A 173 -28.88 -4.62 -13.63
CA LEU A 173 -28.11 -5.78 -13.10
C LEU A 173 -26.68 -5.80 -13.61
N LEU A 174 -26.43 -5.38 -14.85
CA LEU A 174 -25.08 -5.25 -15.41
C LEU A 174 -24.24 -4.23 -14.63
N ALA A 175 -24.83 -3.09 -14.26
CA ALA A 175 -24.14 -2.08 -13.45
C ALA A 175 -23.70 -2.63 -12.08
N THR A 176 -24.56 -3.38 -11.39
CA THR A 176 -24.19 -4.02 -10.12
C THR A 176 -23.10 -5.06 -10.30
N MET A 177 -23.19 -5.89 -11.32
CA MET A 177 -22.15 -6.87 -11.65
C MET A 177 -20.80 -6.17 -11.87
N ALA A 178 -20.76 -5.07 -12.61
CA ALA A 178 -19.55 -4.28 -12.83
C ALA A 178 -18.98 -3.74 -11.50
N GLY A 179 -19.85 -3.23 -10.61
CA GLY A 179 -19.44 -2.77 -9.27
C GLY A 179 -18.79 -3.85 -8.43
N LEU A 180 -19.36 -5.06 -8.43
CA LEU A 180 -18.82 -6.21 -7.70
C LEU A 180 -17.51 -6.72 -8.31
N LEU A 181 -17.35 -6.69 -9.62
CA LEU A 181 -16.11 -7.06 -10.31
C LEU A 181 -14.93 -6.14 -9.95
N VAL A 182 -15.20 -4.89 -9.59
CA VAL A 182 -14.19 -3.96 -9.05
C VAL A 182 -13.99 -4.17 -7.56
N ALA A 183 -15.04 -4.31 -6.79
CA ALA A 183 -15.02 -4.35 -5.34
C ALA A 183 -14.32 -5.61 -4.77
N ILE A 184 -14.63 -6.78 -5.34
CA ILE A 184 -14.14 -8.06 -4.81
C ILE A 184 -12.61 -8.13 -4.88
N PRO A 185 -11.95 -7.94 -6.04
CA PRO A 185 -10.49 -7.99 -6.10
C PRO A 185 -9.84 -6.84 -5.34
N SER A 186 -10.50 -5.66 -5.22
CA SER A 186 -10.02 -4.56 -4.39
C SER A 186 -9.96 -4.95 -2.91
N SER A 187 -11.01 -5.57 -2.40
CA SER A 187 -11.11 -6.03 -1.01
C SER A 187 -10.05 -7.10 -0.69
N VAL A 188 -9.93 -8.09 -1.56
CA VAL A 188 -8.91 -9.15 -1.43
C VAL A 188 -7.50 -8.55 -1.44
N GLY A 189 -7.21 -7.68 -2.41
CA GLY A 189 -5.92 -7.01 -2.53
C GLY A 189 -5.61 -6.13 -1.32
N TYR A 190 -6.57 -5.33 -0.87
CA TYR A 190 -6.43 -4.49 0.32
C TYR A 190 -6.05 -5.32 1.55
N ASN A 191 -6.81 -6.37 1.86
CA ASN A 191 -6.57 -7.22 3.02
C ASN A 191 -5.22 -7.93 2.96
N ALA A 192 -4.84 -8.46 1.78
CA ALA A 192 -3.56 -9.11 1.58
C ALA A 192 -2.39 -8.15 1.81
N PHE A 193 -2.41 -6.96 1.19
CA PHE A 193 -1.33 -5.97 1.34
C PHE A 193 -1.32 -5.29 2.70
N ALA A 194 -2.47 -5.05 3.33
CA ALA A 194 -2.54 -4.56 4.71
C ALA A 194 -1.91 -5.55 5.69
N GLY A 195 -2.18 -6.84 5.52
CA GLY A 195 -1.53 -7.90 6.32
C GLY A 195 -0.01 -7.92 6.12
N PHE A 196 0.45 -7.77 4.89
CA PHE A 196 1.89 -7.70 4.60
C PHE A 196 2.53 -6.44 5.21
N ASN A 197 1.88 -5.27 5.10
CA ASN A 197 2.40 -4.02 5.67
C ASN A 197 2.56 -4.12 7.19
N ARG A 198 1.58 -4.68 7.92
CA ARG A 198 1.69 -4.92 9.36
C ARG A 198 2.89 -5.82 9.72
N LYS A 199 3.11 -6.88 8.93
CA LYS A 199 4.27 -7.75 9.13
C LYS A 199 5.59 -7.02 8.84
N ALA A 200 5.64 -6.22 7.79
CA ALA A 200 6.81 -5.41 7.44
C ALA A 200 7.13 -4.38 8.54
N GLU A 201 6.11 -3.70 9.09
CA GLU A 201 6.23 -2.76 10.21
C GLU A 201 6.85 -3.44 11.44
N SER A 202 6.34 -4.61 11.84
CA SER A 202 6.91 -5.38 12.96
C SER A 202 8.38 -5.75 12.72
N ILE A 203 8.74 -6.15 11.50
CA ILE A 203 10.13 -6.48 11.15
C ILE A 203 11.01 -5.23 11.24
N MET A 204 10.57 -4.09 10.72
CA MET A 204 11.30 -2.82 10.77
C MET A 204 11.48 -2.33 12.21
N PHE A 205 10.44 -2.44 13.04
CA PHE A 205 10.50 -2.07 14.45
C PHE A 205 11.50 -2.93 15.24
N ASN A 206 11.45 -4.26 15.06
CA ASN A 206 12.40 -5.17 15.70
C ASN A 206 13.84 -4.88 15.25
N PHE A 207 14.05 -4.63 13.96
CA PHE A 207 15.34 -4.24 13.42
C PHE A 207 15.84 -2.93 14.04
N GLY A 208 14.99 -1.91 14.15
CA GLY A 208 15.31 -0.64 14.79
C GLY A 208 15.72 -0.82 16.24
N SER A 209 14.99 -1.61 17.01
CA SER A 209 15.31 -1.93 18.41
C SER A 209 16.66 -2.62 18.56
N GLU A 210 17.01 -3.49 17.62
CA GLU A 210 18.30 -4.19 17.62
C GLU A 210 19.45 -3.23 17.26
N LEU A 211 19.24 -2.32 16.30
CA LEU A 211 20.18 -1.24 16.02
C LEU A 211 20.48 -0.40 17.27
N VAL A 212 19.46 0.07 17.99
CA VAL A 212 19.63 0.83 19.24
C VAL A 212 20.42 0.02 20.27
N SER A 213 20.14 -1.27 20.38
CA SER A 213 20.86 -2.17 21.28
C SER A 213 22.35 -2.30 20.94
N LEU A 214 22.68 -2.40 19.65
CA LEU A 214 24.08 -2.42 19.18
C LEU A 214 24.81 -1.12 19.50
N PHE A 215 24.14 0.03 19.37
CA PHE A 215 24.69 1.32 19.75
C PHE A 215 24.96 1.43 21.26
N LYS A 216 24.04 0.99 22.11
CA LYS A 216 24.19 1.02 23.56
C LYS A 216 25.31 0.10 24.07
N ARG A 217 25.65 -0.97 23.37
CA ARG A 217 26.71 -1.93 23.76
C ARG A 217 28.14 -1.45 23.50
N GLY A 218 28.33 -0.26 22.94
CA GLY A 218 29.65 0.36 22.87
C GLY A 218 30.50 0.01 21.64
N ASP A 219 29.94 -0.50 20.57
CA ASP A 219 30.62 -0.59 19.26
C ASP A 219 30.88 0.81 18.62
N LEU A 220 30.56 1.87 19.36
CA LEU A 220 30.92 3.27 19.06
C LEU A 220 32.44 3.47 18.93
N SER A 221 33.25 2.67 19.63
CA SER A 221 34.73 2.73 19.52
C SER A 221 35.25 2.43 18.11
N ALA A 222 34.48 1.69 17.32
CA ALA A 222 34.81 1.41 15.93
C ALA A 222 34.49 2.59 14.99
N LEU A 223 33.47 3.39 15.31
CA LEU A 223 33.11 4.61 14.57
C LEU A 223 34.10 5.75 14.84
N GLU A 224 34.47 5.97 16.09
CA GLU A 224 35.48 6.99 16.45
C GLU A 224 36.82 6.72 15.77
N ARG A 225 37.23 5.46 15.66
CA ARG A 225 38.45 5.07 14.92
C ARG A 225 38.33 5.24 13.41
N SER A 226 37.10 5.13 12.86
CA SER A 226 36.85 5.31 11.42
C SER A 226 36.79 6.77 11.00
N THR A 227 36.27 7.65 11.86
CA THR A 227 36.22 9.12 11.63
C THR A 227 37.58 9.77 11.87
N ALA A 228 38.31 9.34 12.90
CA ALA A 228 39.69 9.83 13.18
C ALA A 228 40.71 9.46 12.09
N LYS A 229 40.43 8.47 11.24
CA LYS A 229 41.28 8.06 10.13
C LYS A 229 41.01 8.81 8.83
N LYS A 230 39.95 9.65 8.80
CA LYS A 230 39.56 10.48 7.65
C LYS A 230 39.81 11.98 7.85
N ALA A 231 40.19 12.40 9.05
CA ALA A 231 40.73 13.72 9.36
C ALA A 231 42.26 13.70 9.34
#